data_d35effc0ddab7b9a655cb87478be92c0
#
_entry.id   d35effc0ddab7b9a655cb87478be92c0
#
_cell.length_a   1.000
_cell.length_b   1.000
_cell.length_c   1.000
_cell.angle_alpha   90.00
_cell.angle_beta   90.00
_cell.angle_gamma   90.00
#
_symmetry.space_group_name_H-M   'P 1'
#
loop_
_entity.id
_entity.type
_entity.pdbx_description
1 polymer ?
#
loop_
_entity_poly.entity_id
_entity_poly.type
_entity_poly.pdbx_seq_one_letter_code
_entity_poly.pdbx_strand_id
1 'polypeptide(L)'
;MHIKCACLLFFLNAYQYLQTATRLKTGSPECSFDHVFQYAKLIQKMKKSKKKLRVGVVGTGYLGKFHAEKYARMDDVDLVGIADINKSQAEKIAKKYSVKAYTSHKDILDKIDAVSIVVPTPAHYKVSRDFLEHDVDVLIEKPMTTTLEEADKLIQFAEARGLIIQVGHLERFNPAVIALRDYVKKPLFIESHRLSTYKERATDVSVVLDLMIHDIDIISNFVRSKVESIHAAGIGVISKHVDIANARLEFENGCVANVTASRISTRDERKIRLFQRDAYISVDFANHGITIVKKSNKDKSSIIPGMDINKLCFNKGDALDDELKSFVKAVKKRVSPEVTGQVGRSALKIALSIMQQIQNRNRSYFV
;
A
#
# COMPACT_ATOMS: atom_id res chain seq x y z
N MET A 1 25.90 -18.79 0.89
CA MET A 1 26.39 -19.69 -0.18
C MET A 1 25.47 -19.72 -1.42
N HIS A 2 24.24 -19.16 -1.37
CA HIS A 2 23.28 -19.19 -2.51
C HIS A 2 23.40 -18.04 -3.53
N ILE A 3 24.07 -16.94 -3.23
CA ILE A 3 24.19 -15.80 -4.16
C ILE A 3 25.24 -16.04 -5.26
N LYS A 4 26.27 -16.86 -5.00
CA LYS A 4 27.29 -17.19 -6.00
C LYS A 4 26.80 -18.15 -7.09
N CYS A 5 25.79 -18.99 -6.83
CA CYS A 5 25.24 -19.92 -7.80
C CYS A 5 24.34 -19.25 -8.86
N ALA A 6 23.55 -18.24 -8.47
CA ALA A 6 22.67 -17.52 -9.41
C ALA A 6 23.47 -16.65 -10.40
N CYS A 7 24.59 -16.04 -9.97
CA CYS A 7 25.50 -15.34 -10.87
C CYS A 7 26.16 -16.30 -11.88
N LEU A 8 26.57 -17.50 -11.44
CA LEU A 8 27.23 -18.47 -12.33
C LEU A 8 26.30 -19.01 -13.40
N LEU A 9 25.04 -19.29 -13.05
CA LEU A 9 23.99 -19.73 -14.02
C LEU A 9 23.64 -18.62 -15.04
N PHE A 10 23.64 -17.36 -14.61
CA PHE A 10 23.41 -16.23 -15.51
C PHE A 10 24.60 -16.03 -16.47
N PHE A 11 25.83 -16.23 -16.00
CA PHE A 11 27.05 -16.20 -16.84
C PHE A 11 27.10 -17.36 -17.83
N LEU A 12 26.69 -18.56 -17.43
CA LEU A 12 26.64 -19.72 -18.30
C LEU A 12 25.58 -19.59 -19.41
N ASN A 13 24.39 -19.06 -19.10
CA ASN A 13 23.36 -18.79 -20.08
C ASN A 13 23.74 -17.67 -21.06
N ALA A 14 24.37 -16.59 -20.58
CA ALA A 14 24.88 -15.52 -21.44
C ALA A 14 26.01 -16.01 -22.36
N TYR A 15 26.89 -16.87 -21.86
CA TYR A 15 27.97 -17.50 -22.64
C TYR A 15 27.43 -18.47 -23.71
N GLN A 16 26.41 -19.29 -23.40
CA GLN A 16 25.74 -20.14 -24.38
C GLN A 16 25.02 -19.34 -25.46
N TYR A 17 24.37 -18.22 -25.07
CA TYR A 17 23.68 -17.35 -26.03
C TYR A 17 24.68 -16.64 -26.97
N LEU A 18 25.83 -16.22 -26.47
CA LEU A 18 26.90 -15.64 -27.28
C LEU A 18 27.56 -16.66 -28.22
N GLN A 19 27.76 -17.89 -27.77
CA GLN A 19 28.29 -18.96 -28.64
C GLN A 19 27.31 -19.32 -29.77
N THR A 20 26.00 -19.27 -29.53
CA THR A 20 24.97 -19.53 -30.55
C THR A 20 24.88 -18.37 -31.54
N ALA A 21 24.99 -17.14 -31.07
CA ALA A 21 24.95 -15.94 -31.91
C ALA A 21 26.20 -15.77 -32.80
N THR A 22 27.39 -16.14 -32.30
CA THR A 22 28.64 -16.12 -33.09
C THR A 22 28.71 -17.26 -34.12
N ARG A 23 28.16 -18.44 -33.83
CA ARG A 23 28.07 -19.53 -34.81
C ARG A 23 27.22 -19.20 -36.05
N LEU A 24 26.31 -18.24 -35.94
CA LEU A 24 25.42 -17.85 -37.02
C LEU A 24 25.99 -16.73 -37.93
N LYS A 25 27.10 -16.10 -37.59
CA LYS A 25 27.62 -14.94 -38.35
C LYS A 25 29.06 -15.05 -38.87
N THR A 26 29.95 -15.86 -38.31
CA THR A 26 31.32 -16.03 -38.85
C THR A 26 31.87 -17.39 -38.46
N GLY A 27 32.40 -18.12 -39.40
CA GLY A 27 32.90 -19.49 -39.24
C GLY A 27 34.32 -19.59 -38.54
N SER A 28 34.63 -18.75 -37.56
CA SER A 28 35.88 -18.84 -36.79
C SER A 28 35.65 -18.72 -35.28
N PRO A 29 36.33 -19.58 -34.47
CA PRO A 29 36.14 -19.64 -33.03
C PRO A 29 37.21 -18.83 -32.27
N GLU A 30 37.19 -17.52 -32.29
CA GLU A 30 37.97 -16.70 -31.38
C GLU A 30 37.10 -15.61 -30.75
N CYS A 31 36.33 -16.02 -29.76
CA CYS A 31 35.74 -15.04 -28.81
C CYS A 31 36.73 -14.85 -27.67
N SER A 32 37.59 -13.84 -27.77
CA SER A 32 38.60 -13.57 -26.76
C SER A 32 37.93 -13.21 -25.42
N PHE A 33 38.54 -13.65 -24.31
CA PHE A 33 38.16 -13.29 -22.94
C PHE A 33 37.99 -11.78 -22.74
N ASP A 34 38.65 -10.97 -23.55
CA ASP A 34 38.55 -9.52 -23.56
C ASP A 34 37.17 -8.99 -23.92
N HIS A 35 36.44 -9.62 -24.84
CA HIS A 35 35.09 -9.21 -25.20
C HIS A 35 34.08 -9.47 -24.07
N VAL A 36 34.22 -10.57 -23.35
CA VAL A 36 33.36 -10.87 -22.17
C VAL A 36 33.68 -9.88 -21.04
N PHE A 37 34.94 -9.53 -20.86
CA PHE A 37 35.35 -8.56 -19.86
C PHE A 37 34.93 -7.12 -20.22
N GLN A 38 34.97 -6.75 -21.48
CA GLN A 38 34.44 -5.45 -21.97
C GLN A 38 32.93 -5.39 -21.82
N TYR A 39 32.19 -6.47 -22.12
CA TYR A 39 30.74 -6.53 -21.92
C TYR A 39 30.36 -6.47 -20.43
N ALA A 40 31.08 -7.16 -19.57
CA ALA A 40 30.88 -7.08 -18.13
C ALA A 40 31.17 -5.67 -17.60
N LYS A 41 32.21 -4.99 -18.08
CA LYS A 41 32.52 -3.59 -17.78
C LYS A 41 31.43 -2.65 -18.32
N LEU A 42 30.89 -2.90 -19.52
CA LEU A 42 29.79 -2.13 -20.11
C LEU A 42 28.49 -2.28 -19.30
N ILE A 43 28.15 -3.51 -18.88
CA ILE A 43 27.02 -3.79 -18.01
C ILE A 43 27.19 -3.12 -16.63
N GLN A 44 28.42 -3.17 -16.07
CA GLN A 44 28.74 -2.48 -14.82
C GLN A 44 28.69 -0.95 -14.98
N LYS A 45 29.12 -0.41 -16.12
CA LYS A 45 29.03 1.01 -16.46
C LYS A 45 27.60 1.44 -16.72
N MET A 46 26.77 0.60 -17.34
CA MET A 46 25.32 0.83 -17.51
C MET A 46 24.57 0.77 -16.18
N LYS A 47 24.96 -0.10 -15.25
CA LYS A 47 24.43 -0.12 -13.86
C LYS A 47 24.86 1.12 -13.05
N LYS A 48 26.06 1.67 -13.27
CA LYS A 48 26.55 2.89 -12.60
C LYS A 48 25.90 4.19 -13.12
N SER A 49 25.19 4.16 -14.25
CA SER A 49 24.69 5.37 -14.93
C SER A 49 23.22 5.74 -14.60
N LYS A 50 22.48 4.94 -13.82
CA LYS A 50 21.14 5.33 -13.40
C LYS A 50 21.24 6.16 -12.12
N LYS A 51 20.99 7.47 -12.22
CA LYS A 51 20.86 8.37 -11.08
C LYS A 51 19.84 7.78 -10.09
N LYS A 52 20.28 7.54 -8.85
CA LYS A 52 19.39 7.08 -7.77
C LYS A 52 18.37 8.16 -7.46
N LEU A 53 17.15 7.75 -7.12
CA LEU A 53 16.13 8.66 -6.65
C LEU A 53 16.47 9.11 -5.22
N ARG A 54 16.58 10.42 -4.99
CA ARG A 54 16.84 10.98 -3.67
C ARG A 54 15.52 11.00 -2.87
N VAL A 55 15.49 10.25 -1.78
CA VAL A 55 14.28 10.10 -0.96
C VAL A 55 14.52 10.55 0.47
N GLY A 56 13.50 11.19 1.08
CA GLY A 56 13.46 11.52 2.50
C GLY A 56 12.32 10.80 3.23
N VAL A 57 12.43 10.71 4.55
CA VAL A 57 11.35 10.24 5.42
C VAL A 57 11.08 11.30 6.47
N VAL A 58 9.82 11.71 6.62
CA VAL A 58 9.36 12.67 7.62
C VAL A 58 8.42 11.99 8.60
N GLY A 59 8.79 12.03 9.88
CA GLY A 59 8.16 11.25 10.94
C GLY A 59 8.80 9.85 11.07
N THR A 60 9.44 9.59 12.21
CA THR A 60 10.15 8.33 12.48
C THR A 60 9.54 7.55 13.64
N GLY A 61 8.25 7.72 13.84
CA GLY A 61 7.45 6.94 14.76
C GLY A 61 7.43 5.44 14.42
N TYR A 62 6.35 4.77 14.81
CA TYR A 62 6.24 3.32 14.63
C TYR A 62 6.38 2.87 13.16
N LEU A 63 5.74 3.54 12.19
CA LEU A 63 5.81 3.18 10.78
C LEU A 63 7.03 3.79 10.07
N GLY A 64 7.36 5.05 10.33
CA GLY A 64 8.41 5.76 9.61
C GLY A 64 9.79 5.11 9.71
N LYS A 65 10.11 4.45 10.84
CA LYS A 65 11.36 3.66 10.94
C LYS A 65 11.43 2.52 9.93
N PHE A 66 10.28 1.92 9.57
CA PHE A 66 10.22 0.86 8.56
C PHE A 66 10.32 1.43 7.15
N HIS A 67 9.72 2.62 6.88
CA HIS A 67 9.92 3.31 5.61
C HIS A 67 11.41 3.60 5.38
N ALA A 68 12.10 4.15 6.37
CA ALA A 68 13.54 4.40 6.30
C ALA A 68 14.34 3.11 6.07
N GLU A 69 13.98 2.02 6.75
CA GLU A 69 14.61 0.71 6.58
C GLU A 69 14.50 0.19 5.14
N LYS A 70 13.30 0.27 4.56
CA LYS A 70 13.06 -0.21 3.20
C LYS A 70 13.82 0.63 2.18
N TYR A 71 13.70 1.96 2.23
CA TYR A 71 14.44 2.83 1.31
C TYR A 71 15.95 2.63 1.37
N ALA A 72 16.51 2.46 2.58
CA ALA A 72 17.95 2.20 2.74
C ALA A 72 18.44 0.89 2.09
N ARG A 73 17.53 -0.05 1.81
CA ARG A 73 17.84 -1.35 1.18
C ARG A 73 17.62 -1.36 -0.34
N MET A 74 16.97 -0.32 -0.91
CA MET A 74 16.71 -0.25 -2.34
C MET A 74 17.94 0.22 -3.11
N ASP A 75 18.39 -0.57 -4.09
CA ASP A 75 19.59 -0.27 -4.88
C ASP A 75 19.47 1.01 -5.73
N ASP A 76 18.26 1.39 -6.09
CA ASP A 76 17.94 2.50 -6.98
C ASP A 76 17.41 3.75 -6.27
N VAL A 77 17.50 3.75 -4.93
CA VAL A 77 17.15 4.85 -4.03
C VAL A 77 18.38 5.33 -3.28
N ASP A 78 18.47 6.61 -3.04
CA ASP A 78 19.39 7.27 -2.13
C ASP A 78 18.55 7.87 -0.98
N LEU A 79 18.60 7.24 0.19
CA LEU A 79 17.96 7.79 1.40
C LEU A 79 18.84 8.95 1.91
N VAL A 80 18.46 10.18 1.56
CA VAL A 80 19.24 11.39 1.84
C VAL A 80 19.19 11.80 3.30
N GLY A 81 18.03 11.59 3.94
CA GLY A 81 17.87 11.98 5.33
C GLY A 81 16.50 11.72 5.92
N ILE A 82 16.44 11.97 7.20
CA ILE A 82 15.29 11.68 8.07
C ILE A 82 14.96 12.93 8.86
N ALA A 83 13.70 13.34 8.85
CA ALA A 83 13.21 14.47 9.62
C ALA A 83 12.18 14.03 10.67
N ASP A 84 12.35 14.45 11.90
CA ASP A 84 11.39 14.28 13.00
C ASP A 84 11.51 15.44 13.99
N ILE A 85 10.38 15.93 14.52
CA ILE A 85 10.38 16.96 15.56
C ILE A 85 11.07 16.49 16.83
N ASN A 86 11.06 15.19 17.09
CA ASN A 86 11.83 14.56 18.15
C ASN A 86 13.26 14.30 17.66
N LYS A 87 14.19 15.18 18.04
CA LYS A 87 15.60 15.11 17.65
C LYS A 87 16.24 13.77 17.96
N SER A 88 16.04 13.24 19.16
CA SER A 88 16.63 11.95 19.59
C SER A 88 16.16 10.79 18.71
N GLN A 89 14.86 10.79 18.34
CA GLN A 89 14.28 9.80 17.44
C GLN A 89 14.87 9.91 16.03
N ALA A 90 14.96 11.13 15.48
CA ALA A 90 15.57 11.34 14.16
C ALA A 90 17.02 10.87 14.13
N GLU A 91 17.84 11.28 15.12
CA GLU A 91 19.25 10.91 15.21
C GLU A 91 19.45 9.39 15.36
N LYS A 92 18.63 8.72 16.18
CA LYS A 92 18.67 7.26 16.37
C LYS A 92 18.49 6.50 15.05
N ILE A 93 17.47 6.89 14.27
CA ILE A 93 17.18 6.20 13.00
C ILE A 93 18.18 6.62 11.91
N ALA A 94 18.57 7.88 11.84
CA ALA A 94 19.55 8.39 10.88
C ALA A 94 20.92 7.71 11.06
N LYS A 95 21.38 7.55 12.31
CA LYS A 95 22.63 6.82 12.63
C LYS A 95 22.60 5.38 12.12
N LYS A 96 21.45 4.68 12.27
CA LYS A 96 21.30 3.29 11.83
C LYS A 96 21.55 3.12 10.33
N TYR A 97 21.20 4.11 9.52
CA TYR A 97 21.32 4.05 8.06
C TYR A 97 22.41 4.98 7.51
N SER A 98 23.22 5.59 8.38
CA SER A 98 24.31 6.51 8.02
C SER A 98 23.84 7.69 7.16
N VAL A 99 22.67 8.24 7.47
CA VAL A 99 22.06 9.40 6.79
C VAL A 99 21.96 10.59 7.73
N LYS A 100 21.62 11.77 7.21
CA LYS A 100 21.49 12.99 8.00
C LYS A 100 20.15 13.04 8.74
N ALA A 101 20.18 13.45 10.02
CA ALA A 101 18.99 13.75 10.81
C ALA A 101 18.67 15.24 10.72
N TYR A 102 17.36 15.55 10.67
CA TYR A 102 16.81 16.90 10.68
C TYR A 102 15.71 17.00 11.72
N THR A 103 15.57 18.17 12.35
CA THR A 103 14.48 18.44 13.30
C THR A 103 13.30 19.14 12.65
N SER A 104 13.48 19.62 11.43
CA SER A 104 12.43 20.21 10.60
C SER A 104 12.43 19.57 9.21
N HIS A 105 11.25 19.26 8.68
CA HIS A 105 11.09 18.79 7.31
C HIS A 105 11.50 19.87 6.29
N LYS A 106 11.48 21.14 6.66
CA LYS A 106 11.91 22.26 5.80
C LYS A 106 13.39 22.20 5.43
N ASP A 107 14.21 21.62 6.30
CA ASP A 107 15.67 21.52 6.07
C ASP A 107 16.06 20.49 5.01
N ILE A 108 15.09 19.67 4.53
CA ILE A 108 15.32 18.62 3.54
C ILE A 108 14.62 18.89 2.18
N LEU A 109 13.77 19.91 2.06
CA LEU A 109 12.94 20.20 0.90
C LEU A 109 13.74 20.19 -0.42
N ASP A 110 14.85 20.94 -0.49
CA ASP A 110 15.64 21.11 -1.71
C ASP A 110 16.66 19.98 -1.95
N LYS A 111 16.68 18.95 -1.10
CA LYS A 111 17.69 17.88 -1.13
C LYS A 111 17.19 16.58 -1.73
N ILE A 112 15.89 16.44 -1.90
CA ILE A 112 15.24 15.19 -2.25
C ILE A 112 14.32 15.36 -3.47
N ASP A 113 14.03 14.27 -4.15
CA ASP A 113 13.11 14.22 -5.29
C ASP A 113 11.74 13.65 -4.87
N ALA A 114 11.71 12.88 -3.77
CA ALA A 114 10.50 12.25 -3.26
C ALA A 114 10.57 12.06 -1.74
N VAL A 115 9.41 11.97 -1.08
CA VAL A 115 9.32 11.85 0.38
C VAL A 115 8.21 10.90 0.82
N SER A 116 8.45 10.13 1.89
CA SER A 116 7.39 9.50 2.68
C SER A 116 7.04 10.36 3.89
N ILE A 117 5.76 10.72 4.00
CA ILE A 117 5.20 11.53 5.08
C ILE A 117 4.44 10.61 6.03
N VAL A 118 5.03 10.37 7.20
CA VAL A 118 4.60 9.39 8.21
C VAL A 118 4.44 10.07 9.58
N VAL A 119 4.01 11.31 9.53
CA VAL A 119 3.69 12.13 10.72
C VAL A 119 2.25 11.86 11.18
N PRO A 120 1.80 12.38 12.34
CA PRO A 120 0.38 12.35 12.71
C PRO A 120 -0.51 13.04 11.67
N THR A 121 -1.69 12.48 11.42
CA THR A 121 -2.65 12.94 10.40
C THR A 121 -2.90 14.46 10.36
N PRO A 122 -3.04 15.17 11.50
CA PRO A 122 -3.25 16.62 11.47
C PRO A 122 -2.11 17.42 10.81
N ALA A 123 -0.91 16.83 10.70
CA ALA A 123 0.22 17.47 10.05
C ALA A 123 0.37 17.07 8.55
N HIS A 124 -0.37 16.06 8.07
CA HIS A 124 -0.24 15.56 6.70
C HIS A 124 -0.39 16.66 5.65
N TYR A 125 -1.48 17.45 5.74
CA TYR A 125 -1.75 18.52 4.78
C TYR A 125 -0.60 19.52 4.70
N LYS A 126 -0.20 20.09 5.83
CA LYS A 126 0.83 21.13 5.87
C LYS A 126 2.17 20.61 5.35
N VAL A 127 2.61 19.45 5.85
CA VAL A 127 3.89 18.86 5.47
C VAL A 127 3.89 18.48 3.99
N SER A 128 2.81 17.86 3.49
CA SER A 128 2.69 17.48 2.07
C SER A 128 2.72 18.69 1.16
N ARG A 129 2.00 19.75 1.54
CA ARG A 129 1.97 21.00 0.79
C ARG A 129 3.36 21.62 0.67
N ASP A 130 4.09 21.73 1.79
CA ASP A 130 5.45 22.28 1.78
C ASP A 130 6.36 21.52 0.80
N PHE A 131 6.26 20.18 0.70
CA PHE A 131 7.04 19.39 -0.27
C PHE A 131 6.57 19.57 -1.70
N LEU A 132 5.27 19.57 -1.96
CA LEU A 132 4.71 19.76 -3.30
C LEU A 132 5.07 21.17 -3.84
N GLU A 133 5.11 22.20 -3.00
CA GLU A 133 5.54 23.55 -3.36
C GLU A 133 7.01 23.61 -3.81
N HIS A 134 7.84 22.62 -3.42
CA HIS A 134 9.24 22.46 -3.81
C HIS A 134 9.46 21.36 -4.87
N ASP A 135 8.42 21.02 -5.63
CA ASP A 135 8.47 20.01 -6.70
C ASP A 135 8.89 18.61 -6.25
N VAL A 136 8.61 18.24 -5.01
CA VAL A 136 8.89 16.93 -4.43
C VAL A 136 7.64 16.05 -4.50
N ASP A 137 7.78 14.85 -5.07
CA ASP A 137 6.71 13.84 -5.09
C ASP A 137 6.48 13.26 -3.69
N VAL A 138 5.22 12.96 -3.33
CA VAL A 138 4.89 12.58 -1.96
C VAL A 138 4.16 11.24 -1.87
N LEU A 139 4.56 10.41 -0.90
CA LEU A 139 3.78 9.33 -0.36
C LEU A 139 3.27 9.78 1.01
N ILE A 140 1.95 9.80 1.19
CA ILE A 140 1.29 10.27 2.42
C ILE A 140 0.63 9.07 3.10
N GLU A 141 0.92 8.83 4.37
CA GLU A 141 0.24 7.79 5.15
C GLU A 141 -1.26 8.04 5.26
N LYS A 142 -2.01 6.95 5.46
CA LYS A 142 -3.46 7.03 5.67
C LYS A 142 -3.81 7.54 7.09
N PRO A 143 -4.95 8.22 7.23
CA PRO A 143 -5.75 8.86 6.18
C PRO A 143 -4.99 10.04 5.56
N MET A 144 -5.24 10.28 4.27
CA MET A 144 -4.49 11.27 3.49
C MET A 144 -4.44 12.65 4.13
N THR A 145 -5.57 13.10 4.70
CA THR A 145 -5.75 14.40 5.38
C THR A 145 -6.83 14.28 6.45
N THR A 146 -7.07 15.35 7.19
CA THR A 146 -8.17 15.43 8.17
C THR A 146 -9.50 15.79 7.53
N THR A 147 -9.49 16.58 6.44
CA THR A 147 -10.71 17.01 5.72
C THR A 147 -10.61 16.74 4.23
N LEU A 148 -11.75 16.76 3.55
CA LEU A 148 -11.79 16.60 2.08
C LEU A 148 -11.24 17.82 1.37
N GLU A 149 -11.45 19.01 1.91
CA GLU A 149 -10.93 20.26 1.36
C GLU A 149 -9.40 20.28 1.32
N GLU A 150 -8.77 19.77 2.36
CA GLU A 150 -7.31 19.58 2.40
C GLU A 150 -6.85 18.59 1.32
N ALA A 151 -7.54 17.45 1.19
CA ALA A 151 -7.22 16.46 0.16
C ALA A 151 -7.36 17.04 -1.26
N ASP A 152 -8.46 17.75 -1.52
CA ASP A 152 -8.73 18.39 -2.80
C ASP A 152 -7.65 19.41 -3.17
N LYS A 153 -7.23 20.25 -2.21
CA LYS A 153 -6.16 21.23 -2.44
C LYS A 153 -4.82 20.57 -2.79
N LEU A 154 -4.44 19.50 -2.08
CA LEU A 154 -3.20 18.78 -2.39
C LEU A 154 -3.25 18.14 -3.78
N ILE A 155 -4.38 17.50 -4.13
CA ILE A 155 -4.57 16.85 -5.41
C ILE A 155 -4.49 17.85 -6.55
N GLN A 156 -5.26 18.94 -6.47
CA GLN A 156 -5.27 20.02 -7.48
C GLN A 156 -3.87 20.61 -7.67
N PHE A 157 -3.16 20.86 -6.57
CA PHE A 157 -1.81 21.40 -6.63
C PHE A 157 -0.83 20.44 -7.32
N ALA A 158 -0.88 19.16 -6.96
CA ALA A 158 -0.01 18.16 -7.56
C ALA A 158 -0.32 17.94 -9.05
N GLU A 159 -1.60 17.88 -9.44
CA GLU A 159 -2.02 17.76 -10.84
C GLU A 159 -1.55 18.93 -11.68
N ALA A 160 -1.70 20.17 -11.19
CA ALA A 160 -1.27 21.38 -11.90
C ALA A 160 0.25 21.40 -12.18
N ARG A 161 1.04 20.72 -11.37
CA ARG A 161 2.51 20.65 -11.49
C ARG A 161 3.02 19.29 -12.04
N GLY A 162 2.12 18.37 -12.35
CA GLY A 162 2.49 17.01 -12.78
C GLY A 162 3.22 16.20 -11.72
N LEU A 163 2.97 16.50 -10.42
CA LEU A 163 3.57 15.80 -9.29
C LEU A 163 2.75 14.56 -8.89
N ILE A 164 3.41 13.62 -8.25
CA ILE A 164 2.81 12.35 -7.83
C ILE A 164 2.44 12.42 -6.35
N ILE A 165 1.17 12.08 -6.07
CA ILE A 165 0.70 11.73 -4.74
C ILE A 165 0.34 10.26 -4.72
N GLN A 166 1.01 9.47 -3.87
CA GLN A 166 0.59 8.13 -3.48
C GLN A 166 0.07 8.16 -2.04
N VAL A 167 -1.03 7.47 -1.76
CA VAL A 167 -1.57 7.35 -0.40
C VAL A 167 -1.25 5.98 0.17
N GLY A 168 -0.83 5.93 1.43
CA GLY A 168 -0.36 4.75 2.15
C GLY A 168 -1.47 3.75 2.50
N HIS A 169 -2.22 3.27 1.52
CA HIS A 169 -3.16 2.16 1.71
C HIS A 169 -2.44 0.82 1.53
N LEU A 170 -1.62 0.48 2.51
CA LEU A 170 -0.74 -0.68 2.56
C LEU A 170 -1.41 -2.01 2.17
N GLU A 171 -2.68 -2.20 2.55
CA GLU A 171 -3.41 -3.45 2.27
C GLU A 171 -3.62 -3.71 0.76
N ARG A 172 -3.50 -2.70 -0.10
CA ARG A 172 -3.49 -2.88 -1.57
C ARG A 172 -2.33 -3.73 -2.07
N PHE A 173 -1.24 -3.77 -1.31
CA PHE A 173 -0.02 -4.51 -1.60
C PHE A 173 0.04 -5.85 -0.85
N ASN A 174 -1.02 -6.19 -0.11
CA ASN A 174 -1.15 -7.51 0.49
C ASN A 174 -1.28 -8.58 -0.60
N PRO A 175 -0.46 -9.65 -0.59
CA PRO A 175 -0.51 -10.70 -1.62
C PRO A 175 -1.91 -11.29 -1.83
N ALA A 176 -2.71 -11.43 -0.77
CA ALA A 176 -4.08 -11.90 -0.87
C ALA A 176 -4.97 -10.92 -1.64
N VAL A 177 -4.83 -9.59 -1.42
CA VAL A 177 -5.58 -8.56 -2.15
C VAL A 177 -5.18 -8.53 -3.62
N ILE A 178 -3.88 -8.67 -3.90
CA ILE A 178 -3.37 -8.73 -5.29
C ILE A 178 -3.96 -9.93 -6.00
N ALA A 179 -3.94 -11.11 -5.37
CA ALA A 179 -4.47 -12.34 -5.96
C ALA A 179 -5.99 -12.28 -6.20
N LEU A 180 -6.75 -11.53 -5.40
CA LEU A 180 -8.18 -11.37 -5.62
C LEU A 180 -8.53 -10.74 -6.98
N ARG A 181 -7.63 -9.98 -7.59
CA ARG A 181 -7.85 -9.32 -8.89
C ARG A 181 -8.24 -10.30 -10.00
N ASP A 182 -7.75 -11.53 -9.94
CA ASP A 182 -8.02 -12.56 -10.93
C ASP A 182 -9.39 -13.25 -10.72
N TYR A 183 -9.95 -13.16 -9.52
CA TYR A 183 -11.16 -13.88 -9.13
C TYR A 183 -12.39 -12.99 -8.96
N VAL A 184 -12.20 -11.76 -8.50
CA VAL A 184 -13.30 -10.81 -8.27
C VAL A 184 -13.63 -10.07 -9.55
N LYS A 185 -14.83 -10.30 -10.07
CA LYS A 185 -15.31 -9.67 -11.32
C LYS A 185 -16.40 -8.64 -11.06
N LYS A 186 -17.52 -9.10 -10.50
CA LYS A 186 -18.71 -8.28 -10.24
C LYS A 186 -19.33 -8.72 -8.91
N PRO A 187 -18.79 -8.29 -7.76
CA PRO A 187 -19.37 -8.62 -6.47
C PRO A 187 -20.73 -7.96 -6.34
N LEU A 188 -21.68 -8.72 -5.77
CA LEU A 188 -23.04 -8.25 -5.49
C LEU A 188 -23.25 -8.00 -4.00
N PHE A 189 -22.56 -8.78 -3.16
CA PHE A 189 -22.59 -8.63 -1.72
C PHE A 189 -21.22 -8.84 -1.14
N ILE A 190 -20.83 -8.03 -0.16
CA ILE A 190 -19.55 -8.10 0.52
C ILE A 190 -19.76 -8.00 2.03
N GLU A 191 -19.05 -8.84 2.77
CA GLU A 191 -18.93 -8.73 4.23
C GLU A 191 -17.45 -8.55 4.58
N SER A 192 -17.16 -7.57 5.44
CA SER A 192 -15.81 -7.36 5.96
C SER A 192 -15.82 -7.23 7.47
N HIS A 193 -14.90 -7.96 8.10
CA HIS A 193 -14.66 -7.91 9.53
C HIS A 193 -13.19 -7.61 9.81
N ARG A 194 -12.94 -6.48 10.47
CA ARG A 194 -11.61 -6.11 10.98
C ARG A 194 -11.69 -5.89 12.48
N LEU A 195 -11.45 -6.95 13.21
CA LEU A 195 -11.53 -7.00 14.65
C LEU A 195 -10.12 -7.06 15.22
N SER A 196 -9.83 -6.27 16.24
CA SER A 196 -8.56 -6.26 16.94
C SER A 196 -8.79 -6.33 18.45
N THR A 197 -7.90 -7.01 19.15
CA THR A 197 -7.79 -6.90 20.60
C THR A 197 -7.35 -5.49 20.97
N TYR A 198 -7.76 -5.05 22.15
CA TYR A 198 -7.43 -3.71 22.65
C TYR A 198 -5.91 -3.49 22.73
N LYS A 199 -5.47 -2.34 22.24
CA LYS A 199 -4.08 -1.87 22.33
C LYS A 199 -4.13 -0.41 22.74
N GLU A 200 -3.29 0.02 23.66
CA GLU A 200 -3.27 1.41 24.16
C GLU A 200 -2.95 2.45 23.08
N ARG A 201 -2.33 2.03 21.96
CA ARG A 201 -2.02 2.93 20.84
C ARG A 201 -3.24 3.20 19.95
N ALA A 202 -3.27 4.38 19.34
CA ALA A 202 -4.31 4.83 18.39
C ALA A 202 -5.72 4.90 19.01
N THR A 203 -5.81 5.11 20.33
CA THR A 203 -7.08 5.35 21.03
C THR A 203 -7.57 6.79 20.91
N ASP A 204 -6.74 7.65 20.38
CA ASP A 204 -6.98 9.08 20.09
C ASP A 204 -7.72 9.31 18.74
N VAL A 205 -7.94 8.25 17.95
CA VAL A 205 -8.65 8.30 16.66
C VAL A 205 -9.80 7.29 16.64
N SER A 206 -10.85 7.59 15.85
CA SER A 206 -11.95 6.66 15.61
C SER A 206 -11.46 5.38 14.91
N VAL A 207 -12.03 4.23 15.30
CA VAL A 207 -11.80 2.93 14.62
C VAL A 207 -12.12 2.99 13.12
N VAL A 208 -12.97 3.91 12.70
CA VAL A 208 -13.31 4.12 11.28
C VAL A 208 -12.10 4.59 10.49
N LEU A 209 -11.37 5.61 10.99
CA LEU A 209 -10.16 6.14 10.33
C LEU A 209 -8.91 5.29 10.58
N ASP A 210 -8.89 4.54 11.68
CA ASP A 210 -7.75 3.68 11.98
C ASP A 210 -7.82 2.32 11.27
N LEU A 211 -8.95 1.62 11.39
CA LEU A 211 -9.11 0.24 10.91
C LEU A 211 -10.03 0.13 9.69
N MET A 212 -11.26 0.67 9.76
CA MET A 212 -12.29 0.47 8.73
C MET A 212 -11.88 1.03 7.36
N ILE A 213 -11.12 2.11 7.34
CA ILE A 213 -10.67 2.77 6.10
C ILE A 213 -9.87 1.84 5.17
N HIS A 214 -9.17 0.84 5.72
CA HIS A 214 -8.48 -0.17 4.93
C HIS A 214 -9.45 -1.04 4.13
N ASP A 215 -10.54 -1.46 4.77
CA ASP A 215 -11.55 -2.30 4.14
C ASP A 215 -12.42 -1.49 3.18
N ILE A 216 -12.70 -0.23 3.50
CA ILE A 216 -13.36 0.72 2.59
C ILE A 216 -12.57 0.85 1.29
N ASP A 217 -11.24 1.02 1.39
CA ASP A 217 -10.37 1.14 0.23
C ASP A 217 -10.35 -0.16 -0.60
N ILE A 218 -10.18 -1.33 0.02
CA ILE A 218 -10.20 -2.62 -0.66
C ILE A 218 -11.53 -2.84 -1.38
N ILE A 219 -12.66 -2.61 -0.68
CA ILE A 219 -14.00 -2.81 -1.22
C ILE A 219 -14.25 -1.88 -2.41
N SER A 220 -13.93 -0.58 -2.28
CA SER A 220 -14.09 0.40 -3.36
C SER A 220 -13.28 0.03 -4.59
N ASN A 221 -12.09 -0.55 -4.41
CA ASN A 221 -11.24 -1.02 -5.51
C ASN A 221 -11.87 -2.18 -6.30
N PHE A 222 -12.58 -3.08 -5.62
CA PHE A 222 -13.20 -4.23 -6.29
C PHE A 222 -14.59 -3.92 -6.85
N VAL A 223 -15.38 -3.09 -6.16
CA VAL A 223 -16.73 -2.73 -6.60
C VAL A 223 -16.69 -1.76 -7.78
N ARG A 224 -15.74 -0.84 -7.81
CA ARG A 224 -15.53 0.14 -8.90
C ARG A 224 -16.79 0.93 -9.26
N SER A 225 -17.58 1.30 -8.25
CA SER A 225 -18.79 2.10 -8.38
C SER A 225 -18.84 3.12 -7.24
N LYS A 226 -19.62 4.18 -7.42
CA LYS A 226 -19.81 5.16 -6.37
C LYS A 226 -20.73 4.59 -5.29
N VAL A 227 -20.51 5.03 -4.04
CA VAL A 227 -21.42 4.75 -2.94
C VAL A 227 -22.62 5.68 -3.08
N GLU A 228 -23.81 5.09 -3.18
CA GLU A 228 -25.10 5.76 -3.28
C GLU A 228 -25.65 6.09 -1.89
N SER A 229 -25.64 5.11 -0.98
CA SER A 229 -26.13 5.28 0.39
C SER A 229 -25.22 4.66 1.43
N ILE A 230 -25.26 5.22 2.64
CA ILE A 230 -24.51 4.74 3.80
C ILE A 230 -25.45 4.67 4.99
N HIS A 231 -25.45 3.52 5.70
CA HIS A 231 -26.12 3.36 6.99
C HIS A 231 -25.11 2.89 8.02
N ALA A 232 -24.80 3.74 9.01
CA ALA A 232 -23.74 3.46 9.96
C ALA A 232 -24.20 3.59 11.41
N ALA A 233 -23.63 2.74 12.26
CA ALA A 233 -23.74 2.78 13.71
C ALA A 233 -22.37 2.52 14.34
N GLY A 234 -22.12 3.09 15.52
CA GLY A 234 -20.87 2.88 16.24
C GLY A 234 -20.90 3.55 17.60
N ILE A 235 -20.06 3.07 18.49
CA ILE A 235 -20.00 3.57 19.87
C ILE A 235 -18.57 3.51 20.41
N GLY A 236 -18.22 4.46 21.28
CA GLY A 236 -17.06 4.39 22.16
C GLY A 236 -17.44 3.60 23.42
N VAL A 237 -16.62 2.62 23.77
CA VAL A 237 -16.83 1.78 24.96
C VAL A 237 -15.71 2.00 25.97
N ILE A 238 -14.47 2.07 25.51
CA ILE A 238 -13.26 2.23 26.34
C ILE A 238 -12.67 3.63 26.15
N SER A 239 -12.69 4.14 24.93
CA SER A 239 -12.12 5.45 24.59
C SER A 239 -13.20 6.53 24.40
N LYS A 240 -12.78 7.78 24.29
CA LYS A 240 -13.67 8.92 23.94
C LYS A 240 -14.08 8.90 22.46
N HIS A 241 -13.46 8.05 21.67
CA HIS A 241 -13.74 7.88 20.25
C HIS A 241 -14.53 6.61 19.98
N VAL A 242 -14.99 6.42 18.76
CA VAL A 242 -15.70 5.21 18.35
C VAL A 242 -14.72 4.03 18.38
N ASP A 243 -15.00 3.00 19.21
CA ASP A 243 -14.19 1.80 19.37
C ASP A 243 -14.71 0.61 18.57
N ILE A 244 -16.01 0.62 18.23
CA ILE A 244 -16.65 -0.33 17.33
C ILE A 244 -17.60 0.41 16.40
N ALA A 245 -17.54 0.08 15.11
CA ALA A 245 -18.43 0.62 14.09
C ALA A 245 -18.86 -0.46 13.11
N ASN A 246 -20.10 -0.37 12.67
CA ASN A 246 -20.64 -1.11 11.53
C ASN A 246 -21.18 -0.11 10.51
N ALA A 247 -20.92 -0.37 9.24
CA ALA A 247 -21.44 0.42 8.14
C ALA A 247 -21.94 -0.49 7.02
N ARG A 248 -23.15 -0.21 6.53
CA ARG A 248 -23.71 -0.75 5.29
C ARG A 248 -23.52 0.29 4.20
N LEU A 249 -22.81 -0.09 3.14
CA LEU A 249 -22.56 0.72 1.96
C LEU A 249 -23.35 0.13 0.80
N GLU A 250 -24.16 0.93 0.14
CA GLU A 250 -24.88 0.57 -1.07
C GLU A 250 -24.29 1.34 -2.24
N PHE A 251 -24.00 0.62 -3.33
CA PHE A 251 -23.32 1.19 -4.49
C PHE A 251 -24.27 1.34 -5.67
N GLU A 252 -24.07 2.36 -6.51
CA GLU A 252 -24.90 2.64 -7.69
C GLU A 252 -25.06 1.43 -8.64
N ASN A 253 -24.08 0.50 -8.65
CA ASN A 253 -24.15 -0.73 -9.46
C ASN A 253 -24.92 -1.88 -8.79
N GLY A 254 -25.58 -1.62 -7.65
CA GLY A 254 -26.37 -2.57 -6.87
C GLY A 254 -25.57 -3.48 -5.94
N CYS A 255 -24.25 -3.33 -5.86
CA CYS A 255 -23.46 -4.03 -4.84
C CYS A 255 -23.74 -3.46 -3.45
N VAL A 256 -23.77 -4.33 -2.45
CA VAL A 256 -23.92 -3.95 -1.05
C VAL A 256 -22.75 -4.49 -0.25
N ALA A 257 -22.17 -3.66 0.62
CA ALA A 257 -21.11 -4.09 1.53
C ALA A 257 -21.46 -3.79 2.98
N ASN A 258 -21.32 -4.79 3.86
CA ASN A 258 -21.38 -4.63 5.31
C ASN A 258 -19.97 -4.67 5.87
N VAL A 259 -19.55 -3.61 6.54
CA VAL A 259 -18.18 -3.42 7.03
C VAL A 259 -18.21 -3.23 8.54
N THR A 260 -17.54 -4.10 9.27
CA THR A 260 -17.42 -4.02 10.74
C THR A 260 -15.96 -3.85 11.13
N ALA A 261 -15.67 -2.81 11.92
CA ALA A 261 -14.36 -2.62 12.53
C ALA A 261 -14.50 -2.45 14.04
N SER A 262 -13.63 -3.12 14.80
CA SER A 262 -13.60 -3.05 16.26
C SER A 262 -12.16 -3.15 16.77
N ARG A 263 -11.82 -2.33 17.78
CA ARG A 263 -10.55 -2.42 18.54
C ARG A 263 -10.74 -3.02 19.94
N ILE A 264 -11.94 -3.48 20.27
CA ILE A 264 -12.31 -4.00 21.58
C ILE A 264 -12.81 -5.45 21.51
N SER A 265 -12.30 -6.22 20.56
CA SER A 265 -12.67 -7.61 20.38
C SER A 265 -11.79 -8.55 21.23
N THR A 266 -12.29 -9.74 21.52
CA THR A 266 -11.55 -10.77 22.29
C THR A 266 -10.51 -11.51 21.43
N ARG A 267 -10.56 -11.35 20.09
CA ARG A 267 -9.63 -11.95 19.13
C ARG A 267 -9.36 -11.02 17.98
N ASP A 268 -8.20 -11.16 17.35
CA ASP A 268 -7.89 -10.51 16.09
C ASP A 268 -8.55 -11.29 14.94
N GLU A 269 -9.30 -10.61 14.08
CA GLU A 269 -9.90 -11.17 12.86
C GLU A 269 -9.79 -10.14 11.73
N ARG A 270 -9.33 -10.59 10.57
CA ARG A 270 -9.28 -9.77 9.35
C ARG A 270 -9.77 -10.60 8.19
N LYS A 271 -11.07 -10.48 7.87
CA LYS A 271 -11.73 -11.27 6.84
C LYS A 271 -12.57 -10.42 5.92
N ILE A 272 -12.52 -10.74 4.62
CA ILE A 272 -13.45 -10.23 3.62
C ILE A 272 -14.07 -11.41 2.90
N ARG A 273 -15.39 -11.40 2.73
CA ARG A 273 -16.17 -12.35 1.95
C ARG A 273 -16.85 -11.62 0.82
N LEU A 274 -16.68 -12.12 -0.39
CA LEU A 274 -17.26 -11.53 -1.60
C LEU A 274 -18.17 -12.56 -2.26
N PHE A 275 -19.37 -12.16 -2.56
CA PHE A 275 -20.40 -12.98 -3.20
C PHE A 275 -20.68 -12.40 -4.59
N GLN A 276 -20.50 -13.19 -5.61
CA GLN A 276 -20.85 -12.89 -6.99
C GLN A 276 -21.63 -14.06 -7.60
N ARG A 277 -22.24 -13.87 -8.76
CA ARG A 277 -23.17 -14.88 -9.32
C ARG A 277 -22.58 -16.28 -9.50
N ASP A 278 -21.26 -16.34 -9.80
CA ASP A 278 -20.55 -17.56 -10.17
C ASP A 278 -19.57 -18.03 -9.10
N ALA A 279 -19.36 -17.26 -8.04
CA ALA A 279 -18.39 -17.61 -7.00
C ALA A 279 -18.70 -16.96 -5.65
N TYR A 280 -18.33 -17.68 -4.59
CA TYR A 280 -18.11 -17.16 -3.25
C TYR A 280 -16.59 -17.15 -3.00
N ILE A 281 -16.08 -16.04 -2.51
CA ILE A 281 -14.65 -15.84 -2.24
C ILE A 281 -14.50 -15.37 -0.81
N SER A 282 -13.71 -16.07 -0.01
CA SER A 282 -13.38 -15.70 1.37
C SER A 282 -11.89 -15.48 1.52
N VAL A 283 -11.50 -14.33 2.04
CA VAL A 283 -10.11 -13.98 2.33
C VAL A 283 -9.91 -13.90 3.83
N ASP A 284 -8.91 -14.59 4.31
CA ASP A 284 -8.42 -14.50 5.68
C ASP A 284 -7.01 -13.88 5.64
N PHE A 285 -6.91 -12.61 5.98
CA PHE A 285 -5.64 -11.88 5.95
C PHE A 285 -4.69 -12.30 7.08
N ALA A 286 -5.24 -12.82 8.19
CA ALA A 286 -4.42 -13.28 9.31
C ALA A 286 -3.68 -14.58 8.95
N ASN A 287 -4.37 -15.48 8.23
CA ASN A 287 -3.84 -16.78 7.84
C ASN A 287 -3.32 -16.82 6.38
N HIS A 288 -3.27 -15.66 5.71
CA HIS A 288 -2.83 -15.53 4.31
C HIS A 288 -3.52 -16.51 3.37
N GLY A 289 -4.84 -16.76 3.60
CA GLY A 289 -5.61 -17.76 2.87
C GLY A 289 -6.75 -17.14 2.06
N ILE A 290 -6.98 -17.69 0.86
CA ILE A 290 -8.18 -17.43 0.06
C ILE A 290 -8.89 -18.75 -0.17
N THR A 291 -10.19 -18.78 0.10
CA THR A 291 -11.07 -19.89 -0.27
C THR A 291 -12.00 -19.40 -1.37
N ILE A 292 -12.04 -20.11 -2.48
CA ILE A 292 -12.87 -19.82 -3.64
C ILE A 292 -13.80 -21.01 -3.86
N VAL A 293 -15.10 -20.75 -3.83
CA VAL A 293 -16.14 -21.73 -4.12
C VAL A 293 -16.82 -21.30 -5.41
N LYS A 294 -16.76 -22.14 -6.45
CA LYS A 294 -17.33 -21.87 -7.78
C LYS A 294 -18.28 -22.98 -8.18
N LYS A 295 -19.28 -22.66 -9.02
CA LYS A 295 -20.10 -23.68 -9.68
C LYS A 295 -19.23 -24.61 -10.53
N SER A 296 -19.45 -25.90 -10.42
CA SER A 296 -18.77 -26.92 -11.18
C SER A 296 -19.80 -27.72 -11.99
N ASN A 297 -19.43 -28.03 -13.23
CA ASN A 297 -20.22 -28.93 -14.06
C ASN A 297 -19.79 -30.41 -13.90
N LYS A 298 -18.88 -30.68 -12.95
CA LYS A 298 -18.37 -32.05 -12.72
C LYS A 298 -19.07 -32.64 -11.50
N ASP A 299 -19.71 -33.76 -11.70
CA ASP A 299 -20.23 -34.63 -10.63
C ASP A 299 -19.09 -35.19 -9.78
N LYS A 300 -18.48 -34.39 -8.94
CA LYS A 300 -17.51 -34.84 -7.95
C LYS A 300 -18.03 -34.55 -6.56
N SER A 301 -17.82 -35.49 -5.65
CA SER A 301 -18.08 -35.40 -4.22
C SER A 301 -17.37 -34.23 -3.57
N SER A 302 -17.93 -33.03 -3.71
CA SER A 302 -17.50 -31.85 -2.96
C SER A 302 -18.37 -31.71 -1.71
N ILE A 303 -17.85 -31.02 -0.69
CA ILE A 303 -18.58 -30.71 0.56
C ILE A 303 -19.92 -30.00 0.24
N ILE A 304 -19.97 -29.26 -0.87
CA ILE A 304 -21.17 -28.63 -1.41
C ILE A 304 -21.44 -29.23 -2.79
N PRO A 305 -22.55 -29.96 -2.99
CA PRO A 305 -22.88 -30.58 -4.28
C PRO A 305 -22.88 -29.56 -5.43
N GLY A 306 -22.24 -29.89 -6.55
CA GLY A 306 -22.13 -29.02 -7.72
C GLY A 306 -21.22 -27.81 -7.57
N MET A 307 -20.34 -27.80 -6.56
CA MET A 307 -19.38 -26.73 -6.33
C MET A 307 -17.94 -27.26 -6.24
N ASP A 308 -17.01 -26.55 -6.84
CA ASP A 308 -15.56 -26.75 -6.66
C ASP A 308 -15.05 -25.79 -5.57
N ILE A 309 -14.28 -26.33 -4.62
CA ILE A 309 -13.65 -25.55 -3.56
C ILE A 309 -12.14 -25.51 -3.81
N ASN A 310 -11.61 -24.33 -4.04
CA ASN A 310 -10.18 -24.09 -4.21
C ASN A 310 -9.67 -23.26 -3.03
N LYS A 311 -8.60 -23.74 -2.37
CA LYS A 311 -7.93 -23.03 -1.28
C LYS A 311 -6.53 -22.65 -1.73
N LEU A 312 -6.21 -21.37 -1.62
CA LEU A 312 -4.91 -20.79 -1.94
C LEU A 312 -4.30 -20.23 -0.65
N CYS A 313 -3.04 -20.52 -0.43
CA CYS A 313 -2.26 -19.94 0.66
C CYS A 313 -1.13 -19.11 0.05
N PHE A 314 -0.83 -17.97 0.64
CA PHE A 314 0.22 -17.07 0.17
C PHE A 314 1.32 -16.96 1.22
N ASN A 315 2.55 -16.93 0.76
CA ASN A 315 3.68 -16.62 1.63
C ASN A 315 3.53 -15.18 2.16
N LYS A 316 4.04 -14.94 3.35
CA LYS A 316 4.14 -13.59 3.89
C LYS A 316 4.89 -12.69 2.90
N GLY A 317 4.17 -11.79 2.24
CA GLY A 317 4.76 -10.70 1.47
C GLY A 317 5.17 -9.56 2.40
N ASP A 318 6.02 -8.69 1.90
CA ASP A 318 6.33 -7.43 2.55
C ASP A 318 5.57 -6.30 1.86
N ALA A 319 4.31 -6.14 2.24
CA ALA A 319 3.40 -5.17 1.62
C ALA A 319 3.96 -3.73 1.68
N LEU A 320 4.71 -3.37 2.74
CA LEU A 320 5.33 -2.05 2.84
C LEU A 320 6.47 -1.89 1.84
N ASP A 321 7.27 -2.93 1.65
CA ASP A 321 8.34 -2.91 0.65
C ASP A 321 7.78 -2.78 -0.77
N ASP A 322 6.70 -3.49 -1.06
CA ASP A 322 6.01 -3.44 -2.35
C ASP A 322 5.33 -2.08 -2.58
N GLU A 323 4.74 -1.47 -1.56
CA GLU A 323 4.17 -0.13 -1.60
C GLU A 323 5.22 0.93 -1.92
N LEU A 324 6.36 0.91 -1.22
CA LEU A 324 7.44 1.86 -1.42
C LEU A 324 8.10 1.66 -2.79
N LYS A 325 8.29 0.43 -3.25
CA LYS A 325 8.74 0.13 -4.62
C LYS A 325 7.77 0.65 -5.68
N SER A 326 6.46 0.52 -5.43
CA SER A 326 5.42 1.07 -6.31
C SER A 326 5.53 2.58 -6.42
N PHE A 327 5.72 3.28 -5.29
CA PHE A 327 5.93 4.72 -5.27
C PHE A 327 7.21 5.13 -6.02
N VAL A 328 8.35 4.52 -5.71
CA VAL A 328 9.63 4.76 -6.41
C VAL A 328 9.49 4.54 -7.92
N LYS A 329 8.81 3.47 -8.33
CA LYS A 329 8.52 3.19 -9.74
C LYS A 329 7.67 4.29 -10.38
N ALA A 330 6.61 4.74 -9.70
CA ALA A 330 5.72 5.79 -10.19
C ALA A 330 6.49 7.10 -10.41
N VAL A 331 7.30 7.51 -9.42
CA VAL A 331 8.13 8.72 -9.49
C VAL A 331 9.16 8.62 -10.63
N LYS A 332 9.94 7.54 -10.70
CA LYS A 332 11.00 7.39 -11.72
C LYS A 332 10.48 7.28 -13.14
N LYS A 333 9.32 6.68 -13.33
CA LYS A 333 8.71 6.47 -14.65
C LYS A 333 7.68 7.53 -15.02
N ARG A 334 7.35 8.43 -14.08
CA ARG A 334 6.26 9.42 -14.23
C ARG A 334 4.95 8.78 -14.67
N VAL A 335 4.59 7.67 -14.02
CA VAL A 335 3.32 6.95 -14.23
C VAL A 335 2.44 7.08 -13.00
N SER A 336 1.12 6.90 -13.18
CA SER A 336 0.16 6.91 -12.08
C SER A 336 0.52 5.85 -11.03
N PRO A 337 0.55 6.19 -9.74
CA PRO A 337 0.78 5.22 -8.67
C PRO A 337 -0.43 4.29 -8.50
N GLU A 338 -0.24 3.15 -7.83
CA GLU A 338 -1.31 2.18 -7.55
C GLU A 338 -2.44 2.78 -6.70
N VAL A 339 -2.11 3.63 -5.75
CA VAL A 339 -3.05 4.33 -4.88
C VAL A 339 -2.87 5.83 -5.05
N THR A 340 -3.61 6.42 -5.97
CA THR A 340 -3.54 7.87 -6.25
C THR A 340 -4.15 8.70 -5.12
N GLY A 341 -3.88 10.01 -5.13
CA GLY A 341 -4.54 10.96 -4.23
C GLY A 341 -6.08 10.89 -4.32
N GLN A 342 -6.64 10.72 -5.53
CA GLN A 342 -8.09 10.60 -5.75
C GLN A 342 -8.66 9.32 -5.11
N VAL A 343 -7.91 8.21 -5.15
CA VAL A 343 -8.29 6.96 -4.48
C VAL A 343 -8.32 7.16 -2.96
N GLY A 344 -7.24 7.72 -2.39
CA GLY A 344 -7.17 8.01 -0.95
C GLY A 344 -8.26 8.99 -0.48
N ARG A 345 -8.53 10.04 -1.28
CA ARG A 345 -9.62 10.98 -1.04
C ARG A 345 -11.00 10.30 -1.04
N SER A 346 -11.21 9.36 -1.96
CA SER A 346 -12.48 8.64 -2.05
C SER A 346 -12.71 7.76 -0.82
N ALA A 347 -11.69 7.05 -0.34
CA ALA A 347 -11.75 6.28 0.90
C ALA A 347 -12.00 7.19 2.12
N LEU A 348 -11.31 8.33 2.19
CA LEU A 348 -11.51 9.33 3.23
C LEU A 348 -12.95 9.87 3.22
N LYS A 349 -13.53 10.17 2.06
CA LYS A 349 -14.92 10.64 1.93
C LYS A 349 -15.90 9.67 2.57
N ILE A 350 -15.80 8.39 2.23
CA ILE A 350 -16.68 7.35 2.78
C ILE A 350 -16.49 7.26 4.31
N ALA A 351 -15.25 7.24 4.78
CA ALA A 351 -14.94 7.14 6.20
C ALA A 351 -15.49 8.36 7.00
N LEU A 352 -15.35 9.57 6.49
CA LEU A 352 -15.88 10.78 7.13
C LEU A 352 -17.43 10.78 7.11
N SER A 353 -18.07 10.32 6.03
CA SER A 353 -19.53 10.18 5.97
C SER A 353 -20.06 9.17 6.99
N ILE A 354 -19.36 8.05 7.19
CA ILE A 354 -19.67 7.07 8.25
C ILE A 354 -19.56 7.72 9.63
N MET A 355 -18.49 8.44 9.90
CA MET A 355 -18.29 9.13 11.18
C MET A 355 -19.38 10.17 11.44
N GLN A 356 -19.75 10.95 10.44
CA GLN A 356 -20.83 11.96 10.54
C GLN A 356 -22.17 11.32 10.91
N GLN A 357 -22.53 10.20 10.27
CA GLN A 357 -23.76 9.48 10.60
C GLN A 357 -23.75 8.91 12.02
N ILE A 358 -22.63 8.32 12.46
CA ILE A 358 -22.48 7.81 13.82
C ILE A 358 -22.64 8.95 14.84
N GLN A 359 -22.01 10.10 14.58
CA GLN A 359 -22.11 11.26 15.47
C GLN A 359 -23.54 11.82 15.55
N ASN A 360 -24.21 11.97 14.41
CA ASN A 360 -25.58 12.44 14.37
C ASN A 360 -26.52 11.50 15.13
N ARG A 361 -26.37 10.20 14.92
CA ARG A 361 -27.17 9.18 15.60
C ARG A 361 -26.94 9.19 17.10
N ASN A 362 -25.69 9.24 17.54
CA ASN A 362 -25.37 9.25 18.97
C ASN A 362 -25.91 10.50 19.69
N ARG A 363 -25.87 11.67 19.04
CA ARG A 363 -26.49 12.88 19.60
C ARG A 363 -27.99 12.73 19.83
N SER A 364 -28.71 12.03 18.97
CA SER A 364 -30.16 11.83 19.10
C SER A 364 -30.57 10.84 20.18
N TYR A 365 -29.65 10.02 20.69
CA TYR A 365 -29.91 9.04 21.76
C TYR A 365 -29.55 9.53 23.16
N PHE A 366 -28.75 10.60 23.25
CA PHE A 366 -28.29 11.15 24.55
C PHE A 366 -28.96 12.50 24.89
N VAL A 367 -30.02 12.86 24.17
CA VAL A 367 -30.98 13.92 24.49
C VAL A 367 -32.24 13.29 25.03
#